data_4172903f7e110e46b9e4354f3c23fdbf
#
_entry.id   4172903f7e110e46b9e4354f3c23fdbf
#
_cell.length_a   1.000
_cell.length_b   1.000
_cell.length_c   1.000
_cell.angle_alpha   90.00
_cell.angle_beta   90.00
_cell.angle_gamma   90.00
#
_symmetry.space_group_name_H-M   'P 1'
#
loop_
_entity.id
_entity.type
_entity.pdbx_description
1 polymer ?
#
loop_
_entity_poly.entity_id
_entity_poly.type
_entity_poly.pdbx_seq_one_letter_code
_entity_poly.pdbx_strand_id
1 'polypeptide(L)'
;MHLDIRNYYEVLLMEILRDEGLMEELPEEYLADLCCVTLNQLPVRYIRHLVDTYFFENYQELHMMKTEIYDALEKSRQFLKANLQKRLKEEAEMAAAQQI
;
A
#
# COMPACT_ATOMS: atom_id res chain seq x y z
N MET A 1 7.12 -21.71 -16.98
CA MET A 1 7.39 -20.46 -17.72
C MET A 1 7.20 -19.29 -16.76
N HIS A 2 8.18 -18.44 -16.69
CA HIS A 2 8.11 -17.26 -15.82
C HIS A 2 7.89 -16.03 -16.68
N LEU A 3 6.76 -15.36 -16.49
CA LEU A 3 6.43 -14.15 -17.23
C LEU A 3 6.87 -12.92 -16.42
N ASP A 4 7.68 -12.06 -17.05
CA ASP A 4 8.16 -10.84 -16.40
C ASP A 4 7.18 -9.69 -16.66
N ILE A 5 6.05 -9.76 -15.97
CA ILE A 5 5.01 -8.74 -16.03
C ILE A 5 4.82 -8.20 -14.62
N ARG A 6 4.90 -6.89 -14.46
CA ARG A 6 4.77 -6.23 -13.15
C ARG A 6 3.85 -5.03 -13.24
N ASN A 7 3.18 -4.73 -12.14
CA ASN A 7 2.44 -3.49 -11.99
C ASN A 7 3.42 -2.41 -11.51
N TYR A 8 3.58 -1.36 -12.30
CA TYR A 8 4.55 -0.31 -11.98
C TYR A 8 4.21 0.45 -10.71
N TYR A 9 2.93 0.64 -10.38
CA TYR A 9 2.53 1.24 -9.11
C TYR A 9 3.02 0.41 -7.91
N GLU A 10 3.01 -0.90 -8.04
CA GLU A 10 3.55 -1.78 -7.00
C GLU A 10 5.06 -1.58 -6.83
N VAL A 11 5.79 -1.49 -7.94
CA VAL A 11 7.24 -1.23 -7.91
C VAL A 11 7.54 0.09 -7.22
N LEU A 12 6.83 1.15 -7.59
CA LEU A 12 7.03 2.48 -7.00
C LEU A 12 6.63 2.50 -5.52
N LEU A 13 5.56 1.81 -5.15
CA LEU A 13 5.15 1.71 -3.75
C LEU A 13 6.25 1.06 -2.91
N MET A 14 6.85 -0.02 -3.38
CA MET A 14 7.94 -0.69 -2.66
C MET A 14 9.15 0.23 -2.50
N GLU A 15 9.49 0.99 -3.54
CA GLU A 15 10.56 1.97 -3.47
C GLU A 15 10.29 3.06 -2.42
N ILE A 16 9.07 3.59 -2.40
CA ILE A 16 8.67 4.62 -1.44
C ILE A 16 8.75 4.07 -0.01
N LEU A 17 8.22 2.88 0.23
CA LEU A 17 8.25 2.27 1.56
C LEU A 17 9.69 2.07 2.06
N ARG A 18 10.58 1.66 1.16
CA ARG A 18 11.99 1.48 1.48
C ARG A 18 12.67 2.82 1.78
N ASP A 19 12.48 3.80 0.91
CA ASP A 19 13.13 5.10 1.02
C ASP A 19 12.67 5.89 2.25
N GLU A 20 11.42 5.71 2.64
CA GLU A 20 10.85 6.32 3.84
C GLU A 20 11.14 5.53 5.12
N GLY A 21 11.84 4.39 5.02
CA GLY A 21 12.17 3.55 6.17
C GLY A 21 11.01 2.80 6.77
N LEU A 22 9.87 2.76 6.10
CA LEU A 22 8.66 2.13 6.64
C LEU A 22 8.76 0.61 6.71
N MET A 23 9.56 -0.01 5.86
CA MET A 23 9.77 -1.46 5.88
C MET A 23 10.45 -1.92 7.17
N GLU A 24 11.27 -1.06 7.77
CA GLU A 24 11.97 -1.36 9.01
C GLU A 24 11.17 -0.97 10.25
N GLU A 25 10.37 0.09 10.14
CA GLU A 25 9.63 0.62 11.28
C GLU A 25 8.32 -0.11 11.58
N LEU A 26 7.66 -0.63 10.55
CA LEU A 26 6.32 -1.20 10.68
C LEU A 26 6.36 -2.74 10.73
N PRO A 27 5.47 -3.36 11.51
CA PRO A 27 5.35 -4.81 11.51
C PRO A 27 4.98 -5.36 10.13
N GLU A 28 5.48 -6.54 9.82
CA GLU A 28 5.30 -7.17 8.50
C GLU A 28 3.83 -7.35 8.13
N GLU A 29 3.00 -7.79 9.07
CA GLU A 29 1.57 -7.98 8.80
C GLU A 29 0.85 -6.67 8.50
N TYR A 30 1.21 -5.61 9.23
CA TYR A 30 0.66 -4.28 8.98
C TYR A 30 1.10 -3.76 7.60
N LEU A 31 2.37 -3.98 7.24
CA LEU A 31 2.88 -3.59 5.92
C LEU A 31 2.12 -4.30 4.81
N ALA A 32 1.85 -5.59 4.96
CA ALA A 32 1.09 -6.35 3.97
C ALA A 32 -0.31 -5.77 3.79
N ASP A 33 -1.01 -5.48 4.89
CA ASP A 33 -2.33 -4.85 4.84
C ASP A 33 -2.28 -3.47 4.21
N LEU A 34 -1.29 -2.66 4.59
CA LEU A 34 -1.09 -1.32 4.05
C LEU A 34 -0.88 -1.35 2.54
N CYS A 35 -0.05 -2.26 2.07
CA CYS A 35 0.21 -2.43 0.64
C CYS A 35 -1.05 -2.86 -0.11
N CYS A 36 -1.80 -3.83 0.42
CA CYS A 36 -3.02 -4.30 -0.21
C CYS A 36 -4.06 -3.19 -0.33
N VAL A 37 -4.32 -2.47 0.76
CA VAL A 37 -5.32 -1.39 0.77
C VAL A 37 -4.88 -0.26 -0.16
N THR A 38 -3.58 0.07 -0.16
CA THR A 38 -3.04 1.12 -1.01
C THR A 38 -3.15 0.75 -2.50
N LEU A 39 -2.70 -0.44 -2.87
CA LEU A 39 -2.71 -0.88 -4.27
C LEU A 39 -4.13 -1.00 -4.83
N ASN A 40 -5.10 -1.36 -4.00
CA ASN A 40 -6.49 -1.44 -4.42
C ASN A 40 -7.13 -0.08 -4.73
N GLN A 41 -6.51 1.01 -4.28
CA GLN A 41 -6.96 2.37 -4.57
C GLN A 41 -6.28 2.97 -5.79
N LEU A 42 -5.25 2.32 -6.31
CA LEU A 42 -4.43 2.84 -7.40
C LEU A 42 -4.84 2.19 -8.72
N PRO A 43 -4.66 2.90 -9.84
CA PRO A 43 -4.80 2.28 -11.15
C PRO A 43 -3.72 1.23 -11.34
N VAL A 44 -3.87 0.41 -12.36
CA VAL A 44 -2.89 -0.60 -12.72
C VAL A 44 -2.11 -0.13 -13.94
N ARG A 45 -0.79 -0.24 -13.87
CA ARG A 45 0.06 0.02 -15.02
C ARG A 45 1.06 -1.12 -15.15
N TYR A 46 0.78 -2.05 -16.05
CA TYR A 46 1.66 -3.18 -16.28
C TYR A 46 2.85 -2.78 -17.13
N ILE A 47 4.00 -3.26 -16.70
CA ILE A 47 5.25 -3.12 -17.46
C ILE A 47 5.83 -4.51 -17.68
N ARG A 48 6.52 -4.67 -18.79
CA ARG A 48 7.09 -5.95 -19.17
C ARG A 48 8.53 -6.13 -18.70
N HIS A 49 9.34 -5.06 -18.80
CA HIS A 49 10.73 -5.04 -18.40
C HIS A 49 11.03 -3.73 -17.67
N LEU A 50 12.07 -3.74 -16.82
CA LEU A 50 12.56 -2.52 -16.22
C LEU A 50 12.98 -1.49 -17.28
N VAL A 51 13.46 -1.97 -18.44
CA VAL A 51 13.84 -1.11 -19.58
C VAL A 51 12.64 -0.33 -20.11
N ASP A 52 11.44 -0.91 -20.09
CA ASP A 52 10.24 -0.23 -20.56
C ASP A 52 9.92 1.00 -19.75
N THR A 53 10.29 1.03 -18.48
CA THR A 53 10.07 2.18 -17.60
C THR A 53 10.84 3.40 -18.07
N TYR A 54 12.04 3.22 -18.62
CA TYR A 54 12.86 4.33 -19.10
C TYR A 54 12.30 4.98 -20.37
N PHE A 55 11.51 4.24 -21.13
CA PHE A 55 10.90 4.77 -22.35
C PHE A 55 9.58 5.47 -22.11
N PHE A 56 8.85 5.05 -21.07
CA PHE A 56 7.52 5.59 -20.80
C PHE A 56 7.50 6.65 -19.70
N GLU A 57 8.58 6.74 -18.93
CA GLU A 57 8.68 7.73 -17.87
C GLU A 57 9.18 9.07 -18.39
N ASN A 58 8.38 10.09 -18.10
CA ASN A 58 8.91 11.43 -18.00
C ASN A 58 8.76 11.86 -16.53
N TYR A 59 9.45 12.92 -16.14
CA TYR A 59 9.43 13.39 -14.75
C TYR A 59 8.04 13.78 -14.26
N GLN A 60 7.21 14.33 -15.15
CA GLN A 60 5.85 14.72 -14.81
C GLN A 60 4.99 13.51 -14.49
N GLU A 61 5.05 12.49 -15.32
CA GLU A 61 4.29 11.26 -15.13
C GLU A 61 4.70 10.56 -13.85
N LEU A 62 6.01 10.44 -13.61
CA LEU A 62 6.53 9.81 -12.40
C LEU A 62 6.10 10.58 -11.15
N HIS A 63 6.16 11.91 -11.21
CA HIS A 63 5.71 12.76 -10.10
C HIS A 63 4.23 12.56 -9.81
N MET A 64 3.40 12.52 -10.84
CA MET A 64 1.96 12.27 -10.70
C MET A 64 1.68 10.92 -10.06
N MET A 65 2.35 9.88 -10.53
CA MET A 65 2.19 8.53 -9.98
C MET A 65 2.59 8.47 -8.50
N LYS A 66 3.71 9.08 -8.15
CA LYS A 66 4.16 9.13 -6.76
C LYS A 66 3.18 9.89 -5.87
N THR A 67 2.64 11.00 -6.36
CA THR A 67 1.63 11.77 -5.64
C THR A 67 0.39 10.93 -5.37
N GLU A 68 -0.09 10.20 -6.38
CA GLU A 68 -1.21 9.27 -6.21
C GLU A 68 -0.92 8.22 -5.13
N ILE A 69 0.30 7.69 -5.12
CA ILE A 69 0.71 6.69 -4.14
C ILE A 69 0.73 7.28 -2.72
N TYR A 70 1.30 8.47 -2.54
CA TYR A 70 1.32 9.12 -1.23
C TYR A 70 -0.09 9.40 -0.71
N ASP A 71 -0.99 9.87 -1.58
CA ASP A 71 -2.39 10.10 -1.20
C ASP A 71 -3.08 8.79 -0.81
N ALA A 72 -2.86 7.73 -1.58
CA ALA A 72 -3.43 6.42 -1.30
C ALA A 72 -2.88 5.83 0.00
N LEU A 73 -1.58 6.00 0.27
CA LEU A 73 -0.96 5.57 1.52
C LEU A 73 -1.59 6.26 2.73
N GLU A 74 -1.80 7.56 2.66
CA GLU A 74 -2.41 8.31 3.76
C GLU A 74 -3.84 7.84 4.03
N LYS A 75 -4.63 7.68 2.98
CA LYS A 75 -5.99 7.14 3.10
C LYS A 75 -6.01 5.73 3.66
N SER A 76 -5.06 4.90 3.24
CA SER A 76 -4.92 3.53 3.73
C SER A 76 -4.59 3.48 5.22
N ARG A 77 -3.70 4.35 5.67
CA ARG A 77 -3.34 4.44 7.08
C ARG A 77 -4.53 4.85 7.93
N GLN A 78 -5.30 5.83 7.46
CA GLN A 78 -6.51 6.27 8.15
C GLN A 78 -7.55 5.15 8.21
N PHE A 79 -7.73 4.44 7.10
CA PHE A 79 -8.66 3.32 7.00
C PHE A 79 -8.27 2.20 7.99
N LEU A 80 -7.00 1.82 8.01
CA LEU A 80 -6.52 0.75 8.89
C LEU A 80 -6.62 1.15 10.36
N LYS A 81 -6.34 2.41 10.68
CA LYS A 81 -6.48 2.92 12.05
C LYS A 81 -7.94 2.87 12.50
N ALA A 82 -8.86 3.34 11.69
CA ALA A 82 -10.29 3.31 12.01
C ALA A 82 -10.81 1.87 12.14
N ASN A 83 -10.35 0.98 11.26
CA ASN A 83 -10.73 -0.43 11.28
C ASN A 83 -10.21 -1.14 12.53
N LEU A 84 -8.99 -0.82 12.96
CA LEU A 84 -8.43 -1.36 14.19
C LEU A 84 -9.22 -0.90 15.41
N GLN A 85 -9.56 0.39 15.49
CA GLN A 85 -10.35 0.95 16.59
C GLN A 85 -11.74 0.30 16.66
N LYS A 86 -12.37 0.08 15.52
CA LYS A 86 -13.66 -0.59 15.43
C LYS A 86 -13.55 -2.03 15.93
N ARG A 87 -12.53 -2.74 15.51
CA ARG A 87 -12.29 -4.13 15.91
C ARG A 87 -12.05 -4.26 17.41
N LEU A 88 -11.24 -3.37 17.99
CA LEU A 88 -10.98 -3.35 19.43
C LEU A 88 -12.25 -3.07 20.22
N LYS A 89 -13.10 -2.17 19.74
CA LYS A 89 -14.38 -1.87 20.38
C LYS A 89 -15.31 -3.08 20.34
N GLU A 90 -15.41 -3.76 19.22
CA GLU A 90 -16.21 -4.97 19.07
C GLU A 90 -15.74 -6.09 19.99
N GLU A 91 -14.43 -6.29 20.09
CA GLU A 91 -13.83 -7.28 21.01
C GLU A 91 -14.12 -6.95 22.45
N ALA A 92 -14.05 -5.68 22.85
CA ALA A 92 -14.39 -5.24 24.19
C ALA A 92 -15.86 -5.47 24.51
N GLU A 93 -16.76 -5.21 23.58
CA GLU A 93 -18.19 -5.45 23.74
C GLU A 93 -18.50 -6.95 23.87
N MET A 94 -17.84 -7.79 23.08
CA MET A 94 -17.98 -9.24 23.17
C MET A 94 -17.45 -9.77 24.50
N ALA A 95 -16.31 -9.28 24.96
CA ALA A 95 -15.75 -9.68 26.26
C ALA A 95 -16.68 -9.29 27.41
N ALA A 96 -17.28 -8.09 27.35
CA ALA A 96 -18.24 -7.65 28.36
C ALA A 96 -19.50 -8.53 28.36
N ALA A 97 -19.97 -8.93 27.18
CA ALA A 97 -21.13 -9.80 27.04
C ALA A 97 -20.89 -11.20 27.60
N GLN A 98 -19.65 -11.68 27.55
CA GLN A 98 -19.27 -13.02 28.07
C GLN A 98 -19.09 -13.08 29.60
N GLN A 99 -19.07 -11.94 30.23
CA GLN A 99 -18.87 -11.86 31.69
C GLN A 99 -20.19 -11.97 32.52
N ILE A 100 -21.30 -12.14 31.87
CA ILE A 100 -22.60 -12.23 32.50
C ILE A 100 -22.91 -13.67 32.97
#